data_80e7eb4dae2ea887e351e1d412b9001a
#
_entry.id   80e7eb4dae2ea887e351e1d412b9001a
#
_cell.length_a   1.000
_cell.length_b   1.000
_cell.length_c   1.000
_cell.angle_alpha   90.00
_cell.angle_beta   90.00
_cell.angle_gamma   90.00
#
_symmetry.space_group_name_H-M   'P 1'
#
loop_
_entity.id
_entity.type
_entity.pdbx_description
1 polymer ?
#
loop_
_entity_poly.entity_id
_entity_poly.type
_entity_poly.pdbx_seq_one_letter_code
_entity_poly.pdbx_strand_id
1 'polypeptide(L)'
;MGLDVFISYSHHDKAAADAACAMLENSGVRAWIAPRDVRPGVEYGAAIVEAIERCRVIVLIFSESANHSGQILREVERAVSKGIPIVPVRIEEVLPTKSMEYFLGTIHWLEALTPPLEQHLRQLVDIVGAILSNDGGGQVGNKEAAHSGDSPFHARASATRQVGKTGLGRPVLLGLLGAAAIALVSAATVYLTQTSVVTQSPVVTHPPVVTPPVATTADLLPETVPFISDRDRAAIRSDYLSAPDHKALAVGLRMGFASGQESDEAAKDSALATSARLNGNEPKKCELYAVGTTVVSKSGRPPMPPAPWVVRNPAVEKPFAVSQAPLQAARFKAAMERYAAGAAPKALAVSSRGYASLYGAGSQDEAIRRALELCGNDSSIPCLVAAVDNVFVVAVPESMKPVALFHPASEPSIAPDARGVVAGRLANATSGWNAVAVGAGGRPGLMLRAASEQAAVEGALTDCSKQDHSCRVIAIGPFLVEPLPSAKN
;
A
#
# COMPACT_ATOMS: atom_id res chain seq x y z
N MET A 1 24.20 -23.73 14.54
CA MET A 1 24.98 -22.80 13.69
C MET A 1 24.07 -21.64 13.33
N GLY A 2 24.50 -20.41 13.60
CA GLY A 2 23.70 -19.21 13.36
C GLY A 2 23.52 -18.92 11.87
N LEU A 3 22.48 -18.20 11.50
CA LEU A 3 22.22 -17.62 10.19
C LEU A 3 22.87 -16.23 10.15
N ASP A 4 23.57 -15.87 9.07
CA ASP A 4 24.25 -14.59 9.00
C ASP A 4 23.39 -13.53 8.29
N VAL A 5 22.83 -13.87 7.14
CA VAL A 5 22.07 -12.94 6.30
C VAL A 5 20.71 -13.52 5.92
N PHE A 6 19.66 -12.68 6.02
CA PHE A 6 18.35 -12.92 5.41
C PHE A 6 18.22 -12.05 4.16
N ILE A 7 17.89 -12.63 3.00
CA ILE A 7 17.68 -11.89 1.75
C ILE A 7 16.16 -11.68 1.54
N SER A 8 15.74 -10.42 1.67
CA SER A 8 14.38 -9.98 1.40
C SER A 8 14.30 -9.46 -0.04
N TYR A 9 13.36 -9.96 -0.83
CA TYR A 9 13.22 -9.59 -2.24
C TYR A 9 11.81 -9.86 -2.76
N SER A 10 11.40 -9.13 -3.81
CA SER A 10 10.22 -9.47 -4.59
C SER A 10 10.50 -10.63 -5.54
N HIS A 11 9.54 -11.52 -5.75
CA HIS A 11 9.70 -12.64 -6.68
C HIS A 11 10.05 -12.21 -8.11
N HIS A 12 9.75 -10.99 -8.50
CA HIS A 12 10.18 -10.41 -9.77
C HIS A 12 11.69 -10.17 -9.83
N ASP A 13 12.33 -10.01 -8.69
CA ASP A 13 13.75 -9.68 -8.55
C ASP A 13 14.59 -10.94 -8.27
N LYS A 14 14.02 -12.12 -8.52
CA LYS A 14 14.65 -13.41 -8.17
C LYS A 14 16.07 -13.55 -8.73
N ALA A 15 16.30 -13.11 -9.96
CA ALA A 15 17.63 -13.21 -10.58
C ALA A 15 18.69 -12.39 -9.82
N ALA A 16 18.36 -11.18 -9.39
CA ALA A 16 19.25 -10.33 -8.59
C ALA A 16 19.46 -10.90 -7.18
N ALA A 17 18.38 -11.42 -6.57
CA ALA A 17 18.43 -12.03 -5.25
C ALA A 17 19.26 -13.32 -5.23
N ASP A 18 19.11 -14.19 -6.24
CA ASP A 18 19.91 -15.41 -6.39
C ASP A 18 21.39 -15.07 -6.63
N ALA A 19 21.71 -14.04 -7.42
CA ALA A 19 23.07 -13.57 -7.65
C ALA A 19 23.70 -13.03 -6.36
N ALA A 20 22.95 -12.24 -5.58
CA ALA A 20 23.40 -11.73 -4.28
C ALA A 20 23.66 -12.89 -3.29
N CYS A 21 22.73 -13.86 -3.24
CA CYS A 21 22.85 -15.05 -2.40
C CYS A 21 24.10 -15.84 -2.74
N ALA A 22 24.32 -16.16 -4.02
CA ALA A 22 25.49 -16.90 -4.48
C ALA A 22 26.80 -16.16 -4.17
N MET A 23 26.84 -14.84 -4.34
CA MET A 23 28.03 -14.04 -4.07
C MET A 23 28.38 -14.03 -2.57
N LEU A 24 27.38 -13.88 -1.69
CA LEU A 24 27.54 -13.94 -0.24
C LEU A 24 28.02 -15.33 0.21
N GLU A 25 27.39 -16.40 -0.29
CA GLU A 25 27.74 -17.77 0.05
C GLU A 25 29.16 -18.14 -0.43
N ASN A 26 29.57 -17.72 -1.62
CA ASN A 26 30.91 -17.88 -2.13
C ASN A 26 31.97 -17.18 -1.28
N SER A 27 31.58 -16.17 -0.52
CA SER A 27 32.45 -15.44 0.42
C SER A 27 32.36 -15.98 1.86
N GLY A 28 31.71 -17.14 2.04
CA GLY A 28 31.59 -17.81 3.35
C GLY A 28 30.49 -17.27 4.27
N VAL A 29 29.62 -16.36 3.79
CA VAL A 29 28.47 -15.82 4.52
C VAL A 29 27.29 -16.76 4.34
N ARG A 30 26.64 -17.18 5.44
CA ARG A 30 25.48 -18.06 5.37
C ARG A 30 24.21 -17.25 5.11
N ALA A 31 23.73 -17.30 3.88
CA ALA A 31 22.54 -16.60 3.45
C ALA A 31 21.30 -17.51 3.51
N TRP A 32 20.16 -16.93 3.87
CA TRP A 32 18.84 -17.55 3.80
C TRP A 32 17.97 -16.79 2.80
N ILE A 33 17.37 -17.52 1.90
CA ILE A 33 16.52 -16.99 0.84
C ILE A 33 15.28 -17.90 0.63
N ALA A 34 14.09 -17.31 0.60
CA ALA A 34 12.87 -18.04 0.25
C ALA A 34 12.76 -18.19 -1.29
N PRO A 35 12.14 -19.26 -1.81
CA PRO A 35 11.65 -20.44 -1.08
C PRO A 35 12.70 -21.50 -0.80
N ARG A 36 13.95 -21.34 -1.28
CA ARG A 36 15.02 -22.35 -1.23
C ARG A 36 15.23 -22.95 0.17
N ASP A 37 15.23 -22.08 1.19
CA ASP A 37 15.60 -22.46 2.54
C ASP A 37 14.41 -22.72 3.46
N VAL A 38 13.19 -22.60 2.92
CA VAL A 38 11.97 -22.99 3.63
C VAL A 38 11.86 -24.52 3.63
N ARG A 39 11.87 -25.12 4.83
CA ARG A 39 11.78 -26.58 4.97
C ARG A 39 10.38 -27.07 4.61
N PRO A 40 10.26 -28.19 3.89
CA PRO A 40 8.97 -28.85 3.68
C PRO A 40 8.27 -29.14 5.02
N GLY A 41 6.97 -28.84 5.10
CA GLY A 41 6.15 -29.08 6.29
C GLY A 41 6.18 -27.96 7.35
N VAL A 42 6.99 -26.92 7.17
CA VAL A 42 6.97 -25.72 8.01
C VAL A 42 6.05 -24.69 7.40
N GLU A 43 5.28 -23.98 8.23
CA GLU A 43 4.46 -22.87 7.76
C GLU A 43 5.38 -21.77 7.19
N TYR A 44 5.07 -21.30 5.97
CA TYR A 44 5.94 -20.39 5.22
C TYR A 44 6.19 -19.06 5.97
N GLY A 45 5.13 -18.48 6.55
CA GLY A 45 5.25 -17.25 7.34
C GLY A 45 6.08 -17.45 8.61
N ALA A 46 5.90 -18.57 9.31
CA ALA A 46 6.67 -18.91 10.49
C ALA A 46 8.17 -19.11 10.17
N ALA A 47 8.48 -19.75 9.03
CA ALA A 47 9.86 -19.93 8.57
C ALA A 47 10.56 -18.60 8.28
N ILE A 48 9.88 -17.64 7.66
CA ILE A 48 10.40 -16.29 7.42
C ILE A 48 10.65 -15.56 8.74
N VAL A 49 9.69 -15.60 9.64
CA VAL A 49 9.80 -14.96 10.97
C VAL A 49 10.99 -15.51 11.73
N GLU A 50 11.14 -16.84 11.79
CA GLU A 50 12.27 -17.50 12.45
C GLU A 50 13.60 -17.15 11.79
N ALA A 51 13.65 -17.09 10.46
CA ALA A 51 14.86 -16.73 9.72
C ALA A 51 15.28 -15.28 10.02
N ILE A 52 14.36 -14.33 10.03
CA ILE A 52 14.63 -12.93 10.39
C ILE A 52 15.12 -12.82 11.83
N GLU A 53 14.52 -13.53 12.79
CA GLU A 53 14.92 -13.48 14.20
C GLU A 53 16.31 -14.11 14.47
N ARG A 54 16.78 -14.93 13.57
CA ARG A 54 18.07 -15.64 13.68
C ARG A 54 19.18 -15.04 12.85
N CYS A 55 18.86 -14.17 11.89
CA CYS A 55 19.88 -13.51 11.09
C CYS A 55 20.52 -12.34 11.84
N ARG A 56 21.71 -11.98 11.38
CA ARG A 56 22.47 -10.84 11.92
C ARG A 56 22.35 -9.60 11.04
N VAL A 57 22.02 -9.79 9.76
CA VAL A 57 21.86 -8.72 8.77
C VAL A 57 20.72 -9.07 7.83
N ILE A 58 19.93 -8.09 7.41
CA ILE A 58 19.01 -8.22 6.28
C ILE A 58 19.59 -7.51 5.06
N VAL A 59 19.62 -8.20 3.93
CA VAL A 59 19.86 -7.64 2.61
C VAL A 59 18.53 -7.49 1.92
N LEU A 60 18.14 -6.27 1.59
CA LEU A 60 16.91 -5.95 0.88
C LEU A 60 17.22 -5.63 -0.59
N ILE A 61 16.81 -6.49 -1.52
CA ILE A 61 16.83 -6.16 -2.95
C ILE A 61 15.65 -5.25 -3.24
N PHE A 62 15.95 -3.97 -3.54
CA PHE A 62 14.94 -2.93 -3.67
C PHE A 62 14.69 -2.56 -5.13
N SER A 63 13.44 -2.76 -5.54
CA SER A 63 12.86 -2.47 -6.86
C SER A 63 11.49 -1.82 -6.70
N GLU A 64 10.85 -1.44 -7.79
CA GLU A 64 9.44 -1.02 -7.79
C GLU A 64 8.53 -2.11 -7.19
N SER A 65 8.76 -3.37 -7.55
CA SER A 65 8.01 -4.51 -7.03
C SER A 65 8.24 -4.73 -5.53
N ALA A 66 9.47 -4.58 -5.05
CA ALA A 66 9.80 -4.69 -3.62
C ALA A 66 9.19 -3.54 -2.82
N ASN A 67 9.23 -2.31 -3.37
CA ASN A 67 8.71 -1.09 -2.77
C ASN A 67 7.20 -1.15 -2.47
N HIS A 68 6.44 -1.88 -3.29
CA HIS A 68 4.99 -2.07 -3.13
C HIS A 68 4.60 -3.40 -2.46
N SER A 69 5.56 -4.20 -2.04
CA SER A 69 5.31 -5.49 -1.38
C SER A 69 4.98 -5.32 0.10
N GLY A 70 3.72 -5.60 0.48
CA GLY A 70 3.31 -5.62 1.89
C GLY A 70 4.01 -6.72 2.71
N GLN A 71 4.53 -7.77 2.09
CA GLN A 71 5.33 -8.78 2.77
C GLN A 71 6.71 -8.23 3.11
N ILE A 72 7.40 -7.64 2.14
CA ILE A 72 8.73 -7.03 2.34
C ILE A 72 8.66 -5.90 3.37
N LEU A 73 7.62 -5.07 3.34
CA LEU A 73 7.41 -4.04 4.35
C LEU A 73 7.36 -4.62 5.77
N ARG A 74 6.66 -5.75 5.98
CA ARG A 74 6.60 -6.43 7.27
C ARG A 74 7.95 -7.05 7.68
N GLU A 75 8.74 -7.54 6.73
CA GLU A 75 10.08 -8.05 6.97
C GLU A 75 11.03 -6.92 7.42
N VAL A 76 10.97 -5.76 6.74
CA VAL A 76 11.70 -4.54 7.09
C VAL A 76 11.27 -4.01 8.47
N GLU A 77 9.98 -3.89 8.73
CA GLU A 77 9.42 -3.47 10.02
C GLU A 77 9.93 -4.38 11.16
N ARG A 78 9.90 -5.71 10.94
CA ARG A 78 10.39 -6.67 11.92
C ARG A 78 11.88 -6.53 12.16
N ALA A 79 12.68 -6.34 11.12
CA ALA A 79 14.11 -6.09 11.26
C ALA A 79 14.40 -4.85 12.11
N VAL A 80 13.75 -3.74 11.79
CA VAL A 80 13.89 -2.48 12.54
C VAL A 80 13.45 -2.66 13.99
N SER A 81 12.32 -3.34 14.24
CA SER A 81 11.83 -3.60 15.62
C SER A 81 12.76 -4.47 16.46
N LYS A 82 13.56 -5.32 15.81
CA LYS A 82 14.57 -6.18 16.46
C LYS A 82 15.96 -5.57 16.47
N GLY A 83 16.15 -4.38 15.91
CA GLY A 83 17.46 -3.73 15.79
C GLY A 83 18.43 -4.46 14.85
N ILE A 84 17.93 -5.25 13.89
CA ILE A 84 18.74 -5.97 12.92
C ILE A 84 19.13 -4.98 11.81
N PRO A 85 20.42 -4.82 11.50
CA PRO A 85 20.89 -3.98 10.41
C PRO A 85 20.28 -4.38 9.06
N ILE A 86 19.87 -3.37 8.28
CA ILE A 86 19.35 -3.58 6.92
C ILE A 86 20.32 -2.94 5.93
N VAL A 87 20.67 -3.66 4.89
CA VAL A 87 21.46 -3.20 3.75
C VAL A 87 20.53 -3.15 2.52
N PRO A 88 19.96 -2.00 2.16
CA PRO A 88 19.17 -1.87 0.95
C PRO A 88 20.06 -1.81 -0.28
N VAL A 89 19.82 -2.70 -1.25
CA VAL A 89 20.47 -2.75 -2.56
C VAL A 89 19.46 -2.29 -3.59
N ARG A 90 19.58 -1.06 -4.09
CA ARG A 90 18.67 -0.48 -5.08
C ARG A 90 19.07 -0.95 -6.48
N ILE A 91 18.21 -1.76 -7.11
CA ILE A 91 18.41 -2.28 -8.48
C ILE A 91 17.60 -1.56 -9.55
N GLU A 92 16.67 -0.70 -9.15
CA GLU A 92 15.84 0.13 -10.03
C GLU A 92 15.79 1.57 -9.49
N GLU A 93 15.66 2.55 -10.39
CA GLU A 93 15.59 3.98 -10.03
C GLU A 93 14.18 4.33 -9.51
N VAL A 94 13.88 3.89 -8.31
CA VAL A 94 12.60 4.14 -7.61
C VAL A 94 12.84 4.82 -6.28
N LEU A 95 11.93 5.74 -5.92
CA LEU A 95 11.90 6.34 -4.60
C LEU A 95 11.08 5.45 -3.66
N PRO A 96 11.50 5.29 -2.39
CA PRO A 96 10.73 4.53 -1.42
C PRO A 96 9.32 5.11 -1.25
N THR A 97 8.32 4.23 -1.14
CA THR A 97 7.00 4.62 -0.64
C THR A 97 7.14 5.21 0.76
N LYS A 98 6.19 6.06 1.17
CA LYS A 98 6.23 6.68 2.52
C LYS A 98 6.38 5.65 3.65
N SER A 99 5.81 4.46 3.50
CA SER A 99 5.93 3.37 4.47
C SER A 99 7.35 2.79 4.49
N MET A 100 7.98 2.61 3.34
CA MET A 100 9.37 2.16 3.24
C MET A 100 10.34 3.27 3.68
N GLU A 101 10.08 4.52 3.30
CA GLU A 101 10.88 5.69 3.70
C GLU A 101 10.94 5.84 5.23
N TYR A 102 9.84 5.57 5.93
CA TYR A 102 9.79 5.61 7.39
C TYR A 102 10.84 4.71 8.05
N PHE A 103 11.07 3.53 7.51
CA PHE A 103 12.02 2.56 8.05
C PHE A 103 13.43 2.68 7.45
N LEU A 104 13.53 3.10 6.19
CA LEU A 104 14.78 3.10 5.42
C LEU A 104 15.38 4.50 5.21
N GLY A 105 14.68 5.56 5.60
CA GLY A 105 15.06 6.95 5.29
C GLY A 105 16.38 7.42 5.91
N THR A 106 16.85 6.77 6.98
CA THR A 106 18.13 7.07 7.64
C THR A 106 19.24 6.09 7.29
N ILE A 107 18.94 5.06 6.50
CA ILE A 107 19.88 4.01 6.15
C ILE A 107 20.62 4.39 4.86
N HIS A 108 21.90 4.09 4.80
CA HIS A 108 22.68 4.30 3.57
C HIS A 108 22.45 3.16 2.58
N TRP A 109 22.16 3.51 1.31
CA TRP A 109 21.79 2.57 0.27
C TRP A 109 23.00 2.17 -0.59
N LEU A 110 23.04 0.91 -1.00
CA LEU A 110 23.94 0.45 -2.05
C LEU A 110 23.22 0.62 -3.40
N GLU A 111 23.67 1.58 -4.19
CA GLU A 111 23.12 1.87 -5.52
C GLU A 111 23.70 0.85 -6.53
N ALA A 112 22.84 -0.02 -7.07
CA ALA A 112 23.18 -1.04 -8.05
C ALA A 112 22.44 -0.83 -9.39
N LEU A 113 22.31 0.43 -9.80
CA LEU A 113 21.54 0.86 -10.97
C LEU A 113 22.30 0.67 -12.29
N THR A 114 23.62 0.56 -12.24
CA THR A 114 24.46 0.48 -13.45
C THR A 114 25.02 -0.93 -13.64
N PRO A 115 24.95 -1.50 -14.86
CA PRO A 115 25.61 -2.78 -15.13
C PRO A 115 27.14 -2.67 -15.07
N PRO A 116 27.88 -3.72 -14.70
CA PRO A 116 27.37 -5.04 -14.34
C PRO A 116 26.99 -5.13 -12.84
N LEU A 117 25.88 -5.83 -12.55
CA LEU A 117 25.38 -6.05 -11.18
C LEU A 117 26.44 -6.69 -10.25
N GLU A 118 27.28 -7.57 -10.77
CA GLU A 118 28.32 -8.29 -10.03
C GLU A 118 29.32 -7.35 -9.33
N GLN A 119 29.56 -6.18 -9.88
CA GLN A 119 30.45 -5.18 -9.25
C GLN A 119 29.83 -4.65 -7.95
N HIS A 120 28.56 -4.36 -7.97
CA HIS A 120 27.81 -3.88 -6.79
C HIS A 120 27.64 -4.99 -5.75
N LEU A 121 27.46 -6.24 -6.19
CA LEU A 121 27.37 -7.37 -5.28
C LEU A 121 28.71 -7.68 -4.57
N ARG A 122 29.86 -7.35 -5.15
CA ARG A 122 31.15 -7.40 -4.41
C ARG A 122 31.17 -6.38 -3.29
N GLN A 123 30.71 -5.14 -3.53
CA GLN A 123 30.58 -4.14 -2.47
C GLN A 123 29.61 -4.60 -1.38
N LEU A 124 28.51 -5.28 -1.75
CA LEU A 124 27.58 -5.86 -0.78
C LEU A 124 28.29 -6.85 0.14
N VAL A 125 29.14 -7.73 -0.41
CA VAL A 125 29.92 -8.69 0.39
C VAL A 125 30.82 -7.97 1.39
N ASP A 126 31.52 -6.92 0.95
CA ASP A 126 32.42 -6.14 1.82
C ASP A 126 31.63 -5.45 2.96
N ILE A 127 30.47 -4.84 2.65
CA ILE A 127 29.58 -4.18 3.64
C ILE A 127 29.08 -5.21 4.65
N VAL A 128 28.54 -6.33 4.17
CA VAL A 128 28.02 -7.40 5.04
C VAL A 128 29.13 -7.99 5.89
N GLY A 129 30.32 -8.24 5.31
CA GLY A 129 31.49 -8.72 6.02
C GLY A 129 31.94 -7.79 7.15
N ALA A 130 31.92 -6.47 6.92
CA ALA A 130 32.26 -5.46 7.93
C ALA A 130 31.24 -5.46 9.09
N ILE A 131 29.93 -5.56 8.79
CA ILE A 131 28.87 -5.62 9.82
C ILE A 131 29.03 -6.88 10.68
N LEU A 132 29.22 -8.04 10.03
CA LEU A 132 29.36 -9.33 10.72
C LEU A 132 30.64 -9.38 11.59
N SER A 133 31.71 -8.69 11.18
CA SER A 133 32.96 -8.63 11.93
C SER A 133 32.84 -7.74 13.18
N ASN A 134 32.09 -6.65 13.12
CA ASN A 134 31.89 -5.73 14.24
C ASN A 134 31.04 -6.35 15.37
N ASP A 135 30.11 -7.24 15.08
CA ASP A 135 29.31 -7.96 16.07
C ASP A 135 30.11 -9.03 16.86
N GLY A 136 31.27 -9.42 16.37
CA GLY A 136 32.17 -10.37 17.04
C GLY A 136 33.03 -9.77 18.15
N GLY A 137 33.00 -8.44 18.34
CA GLY A 137 33.87 -7.68 19.26
C GLY A 137 33.19 -7.05 20.47
N GLY A 138 32.02 -7.48 20.87
CA GLY A 138 31.20 -6.88 21.93
C GLY A 138 31.38 -7.49 23.32
N GLN A 139 32.58 -7.44 23.91
CA GLN A 139 32.78 -7.36 25.38
C GLN A 139 34.16 -6.76 25.66
N VAL A 140 34.25 -5.46 25.76
CA VAL A 140 35.29 -4.79 26.55
C VAL A 140 34.68 -3.62 27.31
N GLY A 141 34.50 -3.86 28.60
CA GLY A 141 34.83 -3.05 29.75
C GLY A 141 34.51 -1.57 29.69
N ASN A 142 33.54 -1.18 30.52
CA ASN A 142 33.52 0.09 31.22
C ASN A 142 34.92 0.41 31.75
N LYS A 143 35.49 1.50 31.27
CA LYS A 143 36.46 2.27 32.04
C LYS A 143 36.03 3.74 32.01
N GLU A 144 35.52 4.13 33.18
CA GLU A 144 35.51 5.53 33.62
C GLU A 144 36.91 6.15 33.45
N ALA A 145 36.95 7.29 32.84
CA ALA A 145 37.98 8.27 33.05
C ALA A 145 37.33 9.64 33.09
N ALA A 146 37.11 10.07 34.31
CA ALA A 146 36.91 11.46 34.67
C ALA A 146 38.19 12.25 34.35
N HIS A 147 38.01 13.45 33.80
CA HIS A 147 38.73 14.71 34.15
C HIS A 147 38.15 15.79 33.25
N SER A 148 37.41 16.68 33.85
CA SER A 148 37.82 18.01 34.42
C SER A 148 38.25 19.03 33.38
N GLY A 149 37.52 20.12 33.37
CA GLY A 149 38.09 21.45 33.17
C GLY A 149 37.59 22.12 31.91
N ASP A 150 36.79 22.96 32.14
CA ASP A 150 36.63 24.40 32.19
C ASP A 150 35.90 25.01 30.99
N SER A 151 34.74 25.50 31.32
CA SER A 151 34.16 26.67 30.64
C SER A 151 34.92 27.93 31.07
N PRO A 152 34.98 28.98 30.24
CA PRO A 152 34.10 30.06 30.62
C PRO A 152 33.35 30.74 29.46
N PHE A 153 32.13 31.09 29.79
CA PHE A 153 31.34 32.21 29.31
C PHE A 153 32.16 33.39 28.81
N HIS A 154 31.75 34.01 27.71
CA HIS A 154 31.54 35.47 27.69
C HIS A 154 30.53 35.85 26.60
N ALA A 155 29.40 36.35 27.05
CA ALA A 155 28.47 37.17 26.32
C ALA A 155 29.04 38.59 26.11
N ARG A 156 28.70 39.21 25.00
CA ARG A 156 28.48 40.66 24.81
C ARG A 156 28.02 40.86 23.37
N ALA A 157 26.79 41.18 23.12
CA ALA A 157 26.08 42.44 23.30
C ALA A 157 26.52 43.56 22.31
N SER A 158 25.61 43.86 21.40
CA SER A 158 25.14 45.14 20.90
C SER A 158 26.15 46.11 20.27
N ALA A 159 25.90 46.47 19.01
CA ALA A 159 25.95 47.90 18.65
C ALA A 159 25.12 48.16 17.38
N THR A 160 24.10 48.89 17.55
CA THR A 160 23.25 49.66 16.64
C THR A 160 24.03 50.80 16.00
N ARG A 161 23.77 51.12 14.72
CA ARG A 161 23.77 52.51 14.16
C ARG A 161 23.42 52.41 12.67
N GLN A 162 22.29 52.76 12.25
CA GLN A 162 21.66 54.04 11.91
C GLN A 162 22.35 54.87 10.81
N VAL A 163 21.54 55.05 9.74
CA VAL A 163 21.22 56.29 9.00
C VAL A 163 22.19 56.77 7.91
N GLY A 164 21.60 56.90 6.72
CA GLY A 164 22.09 57.72 5.62
C GLY A 164 21.08 57.79 4.51
N LYS A 165 20.18 58.80 4.54
CA LYS A 165 19.29 59.25 3.46
C LYS A 165 20.11 60.04 2.42
N THR A 166 19.69 60.00 1.20
CA THR A 166 19.55 61.03 0.11
C THR A 166 19.96 60.39 -1.19
N GLY A 167 19.36 60.56 -2.36
CA GLY A 167 18.45 61.58 -2.81
C GLY A 167 18.03 61.25 -4.25
N LEU A 168 17.04 61.95 -4.71
CA LEU A 168 16.38 61.93 -5.99
C LEU A 168 17.28 62.03 -7.24
N GLY A 169 16.86 61.34 -8.32
CA GLY A 169 17.35 61.63 -9.66
C GLY A 169 16.63 60.81 -10.72
N ARG A 170 15.49 61.29 -11.22
CA ARG A 170 14.95 60.95 -12.55
C ARG A 170 15.87 61.53 -13.63
N PRO A 171 16.02 60.91 -14.84
CA PRO A 171 15.01 61.12 -15.84
C PRO A 171 14.58 59.85 -16.64
N VAL A 172 13.31 59.87 -16.95
CA VAL A 172 12.63 59.10 -18.00
C VAL A 172 13.01 59.70 -19.36
N LEU A 173 12.88 58.87 -20.40
CA LEU A 173 12.94 59.13 -21.84
C LEU A 173 14.27 58.74 -22.50
N LEU A 174 14.25 57.54 -23.04
CA LEU A 174 14.78 57.13 -24.36
C LEU A 174 14.72 55.60 -24.48
N GLY A 175 13.61 55.09 -24.97
CA GLY A 175 13.42 53.65 -25.12
C GLY A 175 12.26 53.21 -26.05
N LEU A 176 11.77 54.12 -26.88
CA LEU A 176 10.59 53.84 -27.74
C LEU A 176 10.85 53.86 -29.25
N LEU A 177 12.10 53.77 -29.71
CA LEU A 177 12.44 53.72 -31.16
C LEU A 177 13.21 52.46 -31.59
N GLY A 178 13.43 51.48 -30.73
CA GLY A 178 14.12 50.23 -31.07
C GLY A 178 13.24 49.04 -31.44
N ALA A 179 11.94 49.09 -31.13
CA ALA A 179 11.04 47.93 -31.29
C ALA A 179 10.40 47.79 -32.69
N ALA A 180 10.44 48.85 -33.51
CA ALA A 180 9.83 48.82 -34.84
C ALA A 180 10.74 48.26 -35.96
N ALA A 181 12.05 48.23 -35.77
CA ALA A 181 12.99 47.72 -36.77
C ALA A 181 13.16 46.19 -36.74
N ILE A 182 12.92 45.56 -35.62
CA ILE A 182 13.07 44.09 -35.46
C ILE A 182 11.84 43.34 -36.01
N ALA A 183 10.66 43.96 -36.01
CA ALA A 183 9.43 43.33 -36.49
C ALA A 183 9.36 43.23 -38.04
N LEU A 184 10.06 44.10 -38.78
CA LEU A 184 10.07 44.09 -40.26
C LEU A 184 11.08 43.10 -40.84
N VAL A 185 12.14 42.75 -40.12
CA VAL A 185 13.14 41.77 -40.60
C VAL A 185 12.62 40.34 -40.35
N SER A 186 11.81 40.14 -39.35
CA SER A 186 11.22 38.82 -39.02
C SER A 186 10.10 38.41 -40.00
N ALA A 187 9.38 39.38 -40.57
CA ALA A 187 8.33 39.11 -41.58
C ALA A 187 8.89 38.77 -42.97
N ALA A 188 10.04 39.30 -43.32
CA ALA A 188 10.69 39.03 -44.62
C ALA A 188 11.35 37.64 -44.67
N THR A 189 11.87 37.13 -43.56
CA THR A 189 12.46 35.77 -43.48
C THR A 189 11.42 34.67 -43.50
N VAL A 190 10.21 34.90 -42.99
CA VAL A 190 9.10 33.92 -43.04
C VAL A 190 8.50 33.83 -44.44
N TYR A 191 8.51 34.95 -45.24
CA TYR A 191 7.93 34.97 -46.59
C TYR A 191 8.83 34.32 -47.64
N LEU A 192 10.15 34.25 -47.43
CA LEU A 192 11.11 33.65 -48.37
C LEU A 192 11.37 32.16 -48.16
N THR A 193 10.84 31.58 -47.11
CA THR A 193 10.97 30.12 -46.84
C THR A 193 9.73 29.32 -47.24
N GLN A 194 8.67 29.94 -47.79
CA GLN A 194 7.42 29.24 -48.17
C GLN A 194 7.27 28.81 -49.62
N THR A 195 8.31 28.91 -50.44
CA THR A 195 8.21 28.48 -51.84
C THR A 195 9.16 27.34 -52.19
N SER A 196 9.00 26.19 -51.55
CA SER A 196 9.46 24.90 -52.05
C SER A 196 8.77 23.76 -51.30
N VAL A 197 7.44 23.64 -51.41
CA VAL A 197 6.74 22.43 -51.00
C VAL A 197 6.57 21.56 -52.24
N VAL A 198 7.45 20.59 -52.38
CA VAL A 198 7.26 19.45 -53.27
C VAL A 198 6.06 18.65 -52.70
N THR A 199 5.03 18.56 -53.54
CA THR A 199 3.84 17.77 -53.27
C THR A 199 4.22 16.30 -53.15
N GLN A 200 4.50 15.82 -51.94
CA GLN A 200 4.48 14.39 -51.64
C GLN A 200 3.09 14.06 -51.13
N SER A 201 2.43 13.13 -51.79
CA SER A 201 1.17 12.54 -51.35
C SER A 201 1.25 12.06 -49.91
N PRO A 202 0.23 12.29 -49.07
CA PRO A 202 0.26 11.81 -47.68
C PRO A 202 0.33 10.27 -47.69
N VAL A 203 1.47 9.76 -47.23
CA VAL A 203 1.55 8.39 -46.75
C VAL A 203 0.63 8.36 -45.54
N VAL A 204 -0.48 7.67 -45.62
CA VAL A 204 -1.35 7.35 -44.51
C VAL A 204 -0.55 6.45 -43.59
N THR A 205 0.18 7.04 -42.66
CA THR A 205 0.70 6.33 -41.51
C THR A 205 -0.51 6.00 -40.63
N HIS A 206 -0.99 4.77 -40.74
CA HIS A 206 -1.86 4.22 -39.74
C HIS A 206 -1.16 4.42 -38.37
N PRO A 207 -1.89 4.91 -37.34
CA PRO A 207 -1.33 4.91 -35.99
C PRO A 207 -0.89 3.49 -35.69
N PRO A 208 0.22 3.29 -34.97
CA PRO A 208 0.65 1.96 -34.60
C PRO A 208 -0.57 1.29 -33.94
N VAL A 209 -0.94 0.13 -34.47
CA VAL A 209 -1.92 -0.75 -33.84
C VAL A 209 -1.33 -0.99 -32.47
N VAL A 210 -1.92 -0.37 -31.46
CA VAL A 210 -1.66 -0.70 -30.05
C VAL A 210 -2.20 -2.10 -29.94
N THR A 211 -1.35 -3.09 -30.15
CA THR A 211 -1.62 -4.45 -29.72
C THR A 211 -1.95 -4.36 -28.25
N PRO A 212 -3.13 -4.82 -27.82
CA PRO A 212 -3.44 -4.89 -26.40
C PRO A 212 -2.25 -5.60 -25.73
N PRO A 213 -1.81 -5.17 -24.53
CA PRO A 213 -0.69 -5.80 -23.85
C PRO A 213 -0.98 -7.30 -23.82
N VAL A 214 -0.06 -8.06 -24.40
CA VAL A 214 -0.07 -9.53 -24.29
C VAL A 214 -0.12 -9.78 -22.79
N ALA A 215 -1.21 -10.36 -22.31
CA ALA A 215 -1.36 -10.72 -20.92
C ALA A 215 -0.13 -11.58 -20.57
N THR A 216 0.75 -11.05 -19.76
CA THR A 216 1.88 -11.80 -19.23
C THR A 216 1.27 -12.92 -18.42
N THR A 217 1.37 -14.14 -18.94
CA THR A 217 0.91 -15.34 -18.28
C THR A 217 1.69 -15.48 -16.98
N ALA A 218 1.04 -15.15 -15.87
CA ALA A 218 1.65 -15.26 -14.56
C ALA A 218 1.50 -16.70 -14.06
N ASP A 219 2.52 -17.23 -13.42
CA ASP A 219 2.43 -18.51 -12.75
C ASP A 219 1.41 -18.48 -11.60
N LEU A 220 0.69 -19.58 -11.44
CA LEU A 220 -0.30 -19.73 -10.38
C LEU A 220 0.34 -19.77 -8.99
N LEU A 221 0.12 -18.72 -8.23
CA LEU A 221 0.46 -18.63 -6.82
C LEU A 221 -0.80 -18.81 -5.98
N PRO A 222 -0.92 -19.83 -5.13
CA PRO A 222 -2.13 -20.12 -4.34
C PRO A 222 -2.60 -18.93 -3.49
N GLU A 223 -1.66 -18.14 -2.97
CA GLU A 223 -1.93 -16.95 -2.15
C GLU A 223 -2.62 -15.83 -2.93
N THR A 224 -2.48 -15.82 -4.23
CA THR A 224 -3.05 -14.79 -5.11
C THR A 224 -4.43 -15.12 -5.62
N VAL A 225 -4.88 -16.37 -5.43
CA VAL A 225 -6.21 -16.80 -5.84
C VAL A 225 -7.26 -16.13 -4.93
N PRO A 226 -8.16 -15.30 -5.49
CA PRO A 226 -9.11 -14.54 -4.69
C PRO A 226 -10.31 -15.39 -4.25
N PHE A 227 -11.05 -14.92 -3.27
CA PHE A 227 -12.35 -15.41 -2.78
C PHE A 227 -12.35 -16.76 -2.05
N ILE A 228 -11.39 -17.62 -2.27
CA ILE A 228 -11.33 -18.99 -1.73
C ILE A 228 -10.80 -19.01 -0.29
N SER A 229 -11.13 -20.11 0.41
CA SER A 229 -10.66 -20.34 1.78
C SER A 229 -9.16 -20.63 1.83
N ASP A 230 -8.55 -20.47 3.02
CA ASP A 230 -7.14 -20.85 3.24
C ASP A 230 -6.95 -22.38 3.09
N ARG A 231 -7.98 -23.15 3.43
CA ARG A 231 -8.02 -24.60 3.15
C ARG A 231 -7.95 -24.88 1.62
N ASP A 232 -8.72 -24.13 0.82
CA ASP A 232 -8.69 -24.29 -0.64
C ASP A 232 -7.32 -23.85 -1.20
N ARG A 233 -6.71 -22.79 -0.67
CA ARG A 233 -5.33 -22.38 -1.02
C ARG A 233 -4.30 -23.47 -0.69
N ALA A 234 -4.45 -24.12 0.47
CA ALA A 234 -3.60 -25.26 0.83
C ALA A 234 -3.80 -26.42 -0.17
N ALA A 235 -5.04 -26.74 -0.53
CA ALA A 235 -5.32 -27.79 -1.53
C ALA A 235 -4.78 -27.47 -2.93
N ILE A 236 -4.70 -26.20 -3.32
CA ILE A 236 -3.98 -25.83 -4.55
C ILE A 236 -2.51 -26.24 -4.47
N ARG A 237 -1.85 -26.01 -3.33
CA ARG A 237 -0.44 -26.39 -3.14
C ARG A 237 -0.23 -27.88 -3.11
N SER A 238 -1.03 -28.62 -2.34
CA SER A 238 -0.85 -30.07 -2.13
C SER A 238 -1.34 -30.91 -3.30
N ASP A 239 -2.53 -30.58 -3.83
CA ASP A 239 -3.27 -31.46 -4.73
C ASP A 239 -3.20 -30.99 -6.18
N TYR A 240 -3.46 -29.67 -6.43
CA TYR A 240 -3.54 -29.18 -7.80
C TYR A 240 -2.16 -28.99 -8.46
N LEU A 241 -1.20 -28.35 -7.78
CA LEU A 241 0.11 -28.07 -8.39
C LEU A 241 0.89 -29.35 -8.70
N SER A 242 0.76 -30.37 -7.86
CA SER A 242 1.39 -31.70 -8.03
C SER A 242 0.62 -32.64 -8.95
N ALA A 243 -0.60 -32.28 -9.34
CA ALA A 243 -1.46 -33.15 -10.16
C ALA A 243 -0.94 -33.30 -11.59
N PRO A 244 -1.28 -34.40 -12.29
CA PRO A 244 -0.95 -34.63 -13.70
C PRO A 244 -1.41 -33.50 -14.62
N ASP A 245 -0.76 -33.41 -15.78
CA ASP A 245 -1.11 -32.43 -16.82
C ASP A 245 -2.55 -32.58 -17.33
N HIS A 246 -2.97 -31.68 -18.20
CA HIS A 246 -4.36 -31.44 -18.56
C HIS A 246 -5.20 -31.21 -17.31
N LYS A 247 -4.81 -30.14 -16.57
CA LYS A 247 -5.48 -29.69 -15.36
C LYS A 247 -5.95 -28.26 -15.47
N ALA A 248 -7.07 -27.97 -14.81
CA ALA A 248 -7.63 -26.62 -14.76
C ALA A 248 -8.22 -26.32 -13.37
N LEU A 249 -8.22 -25.04 -13.00
CA LEU A 249 -8.74 -24.51 -11.77
C LEU A 249 -9.82 -23.45 -12.07
N ALA A 250 -11.01 -23.63 -11.52
CA ALA A 250 -12.09 -22.67 -11.57
C ALA A 250 -12.41 -22.13 -10.15
N VAL A 251 -12.74 -20.87 -10.06
CA VAL A 251 -12.90 -20.14 -8.79
C VAL A 251 -14.28 -19.50 -8.71
N GLY A 252 -14.89 -19.63 -7.55
CA GLY A 252 -16.07 -18.93 -7.07
C GLY A 252 -15.87 -18.67 -5.57
N LEU A 253 -16.93 -18.72 -4.76
CA LEU A 253 -16.79 -18.76 -3.28
C LEU A 253 -16.08 -20.02 -2.80
N ARG A 254 -16.19 -21.10 -3.60
CA ARG A 254 -15.47 -22.38 -3.46
C ARG A 254 -14.78 -22.67 -4.78
N MET A 255 -13.56 -23.17 -4.71
CA MET A 255 -12.85 -23.61 -5.91
C MET A 255 -13.31 -24.98 -6.38
N GLY A 256 -13.17 -25.23 -7.68
CA GLY A 256 -13.24 -26.54 -8.30
C GLY A 256 -12.02 -26.74 -9.19
N PHE A 257 -11.42 -27.93 -9.19
CA PHE A 257 -10.36 -28.25 -10.13
C PHE A 257 -10.57 -29.65 -10.72
N ALA A 258 -9.95 -29.87 -11.85
CA ALA A 258 -9.82 -31.15 -12.51
C ALA A 258 -8.38 -31.36 -12.97
N SER A 259 -7.92 -32.60 -13.07
CA SER A 259 -6.57 -32.97 -13.49
C SER A 259 -6.57 -34.34 -14.16
N GLY A 260 -5.52 -34.64 -14.94
CA GLY A 260 -5.35 -35.90 -15.62
C GLY A 260 -6.48 -36.18 -16.65
N GLN A 261 -7.00 -35.12 -17.26
CA GLN A 261 -8.05 -35.23 -18.30
C GLN A 261 -7.42 -35.56 -19.67
N GLU A 262 -8.26 -35.91 -20.65
CA GLU A 262 -7.80 -36.21 -22.00
C GLU A 262 -7.23 -35.00 -22.75
N SER A 263 -7.66 -33.78 -22.33
CA SER A 263 -7.23 -32.51 -22.92
C SER A 263 -7.43 -31.34 -21.94
N ASP A 264 -6.80 -30.19 -22.22
CA ASP A 264 -6.99 -28.97 -21.46
C ASP A 264 -8.45 -28.47 -21.53
N GLU A 265 -9.16 -28.68 -22.66
CA GLU A 265 -10.57 -28.29 -22.78
C GLU A 265 -11.45 -29.16 -21.87
N ALA A 266 -11.25 -30.48 -21.83
CA ALA A 266 -11.94 -31.37 -20.91
C ALA A 266 -11.64 -30.98 -19.42
N ALA A 267 -10.41 -30.58 -19.12
CA ALA A 267 -10.03 -30.10 -17.78
C ALA A 267 -10.77 -28.82 -17.40
N LYS A 268 -10.87 -27.84 -18.32
CA LYS A 268 -11.61 -26.57 -18.11
C LYS A 268 -13.09 -26.82 -17.81
N ASP A 269 -13.75 -27.63 -18.65
CA ASP A 269 -15.17 -27.93 -18.48
C ASP A 269 -15.42 -28.65 -17.15
N SER A 270 -14.60 -29.63 -16.82
CA SER A 270 -14.68 -30.37 -15.55
C SER A 270 -14.44 -29.51 -14.32
N ALA A 271 -13.47 -28.60 -14.37
CA ALA A 271 -13.18 -27.66 -13.28
C ALA A 271 -14.34 -26.69 -13.08
N LEU A 272 -14.89 -26.11 -14.16
CA LEU A 272 -16.05 -25.22 -14.09
C LEU A 272 -17.29 -25.93 -13.55
N ALA A 273 -17.57 -27.14 -14.01
CA ALA A 273 -18.69 -27.96 -13.52
C ALA A 273 -18.53 -28.29 -12.02
N THR A 274 -17.31 -28.60 -11.58
CA THR A 274 -17.00 -28.86 -10.18
C THR A 274 -17.18 -27.61 -9.32
N SER A 275 -16.65 -26.47 -9.76
CA SER A 275 -16.86 -25.19 -9.07
C SER A 275 -18.35 -24.83 -9.00
N ALA A 276 -19.09 -24.94 -10.12
CA ALA A 276 -20.52 -24.64 -10.15
C ALA A 276 -21.31 -25.48 -9.13
N ARG A 277 -21.06 -26.80 -9.09
CA ARG A 277 -21.71 -27.71 -8.13
C ARG A 277 -21.45 -27.30 -6.69
N LEU A 278 -20.21 -26.89 -6.35
CA LEU A 278 -19.82 -26.46 -5.01
C LEU A 278 -20.37 -25.08 -4.65
N ASN A 279 -20.75 -24.27 -5.63
CA ASN A 279 -21.32 -22.93 -5.49
C ASN A 279 -22.84 -22.89 -5.73
N GLY A 280 -23.56 -23.97 -5.43
CA GLY A 280 -25.02 -24.03 -5.47
C GLY A 280 -25.59 -24.25 -6.86
N ASN A 281 -24.85 -24.90 -7.76
CA ASN A 281 -25.18 -25.12 -9.17
C ASN A 281 -25.41 -23.83 -9.98
N GLU A 282 -24.68 -22.77 -9.63
CA GLU A 282 -24.73 -21.48 -10.33
C GLU A 282 -23.45 -21.26 -11.17
N PRO A 283 -23.44 -21.69 -12.47
CA PRO A 283 -22.23 -21.55 -13.30
C PRO A 283 -21.73 -20.11 -13.46
N LYS A 284 -22.65 -19.13 -13.47
CA LYS A 284 -22.31 -17.70 -13.60
C LYS A 284 -21.49 -17.14 -12.42
N LYS A 285 -21.41 -17.87 -11.32
CA LYS A 285 -20.61 -17.51 -10.15
C LYS A 285 -19.21 -18.11 -10.16
N CYS A 286 -18.87 -18.86 -11.21
CA CYS A 286 -17.58 -19.53 -11.35
C CYS A 286 -16.84 -19.00 -12.57
N GLU A 287 -15.55 -18.73 -12.40
CA GLU A 287 -14.65 -18.28 -13.46
C GLU A 287 -13.48 -19.26 -13.59
N LEU A 288 -13.08 -19.55 -14.82
CA LEU A 288 -11.84 -20.28 -15.07
C LEU A 288 -10.66 -19.41 -14.65
N TYR A 289 -9.88 -19.88 -13.68
CA TYR A 289 -8.79 -19.11 -13.10
C TYR A 289 -7.43 -19.50 -13.67
N ALA A 290 -7.14 -20.79 -13.78
CA ALA A 290 -5.88 -21.28 -14.33
C ALA A 290 -6.05 -22.52 -15.17
N VAL A 291 -5.13 -22.71 -16.14
CA VAL A 291 -4.97 -23.93 -16.94
C VAL A 291 -3.51 -24.37 -16.82
N GLY A 292 -3.28 -25.61 -16.43
CA GLY A 292 -1.94 -25.99 -15.96
C GLY A 292 -1.52 -25.15 -14.77
N THR A 293 -0.36 -24.53 -14.86
CA THR A 293 0.15 -23.56 -13.86
C THR A 293 -0.02 -22.11 -14.31
N THR A 294 -0.68 -21.87 -15.44
CA THR A 294 -0.83 -20.54 -16.03
C THR A 294 -2.15 -19.90 -15.64
N VAL A 295 -2.12 -18.69 -15.08
CA VAL A 295 -3.33 -17.92 -14.78
C VAL A 295 -3.94 -17.36 -16.06
N VAL A 296 -5.23 -17.67 -16.30
CA VAL A 296 -6.00 -17.26 -17.49
C VAL A 296 -7.19 -16.36 -17.15
N SER A 297 -7.44 -16.10 -15.86
CA SER A 297 -8.53 -15.23 -15.41
C SER A 297 -8.38 -13.83 -15.98
N LYS A 298 -9.49 -13.27 -16.45
CA LYS A 298 -9.58 -11.93 -17.02
C LYS A 298 -10.01 -10.88 -15.99
N SER A 299 -10.57 -11.31 -14.88
CA SER A 299 -11.17 -10.43 -13.87
C SER A 299 -10.12 -9.71 -13.01
N GLY A 300 -8.85 -10.15 -13.07
CA GLY A 300 -7.79 -9.57 -12.26
C GLY A 300 -7.98 -9.80 -10.76
N ARG A 301 -7.22 -9.07 -9.95
CA ARG A 301 -7.38 -9.09 -8.50
C ARG A 301 -8.41 -8.05 -8.07
N PRO A 302 -9.30 -8.38 -7.11
CA PRO A 302 -10.22 -7.40 -6.57
C PRO A 302 -9.45 -6.23 -5.91
N PRO A 303 -9.95 -5.00 -5.99
CA PRO A 303 -9.35 -3.87 -5.28
C PRO A 303 -9.32 -4.12 -3.77
N MET A 304 -8.13 -4.06 -3.19
CA MET A 304 -7.90 -4.27 -1.77
C MET A 304 -7.35 -3.00 -1.12
N PRO A 305 -7.74 -2.68 0.13
CA PRO A 305 -7.09 -1.62 0.87
C PRO A 305 -5.65 -2.03 1.24
N PRO A 306 -4.76 -1.05 1.53
CA PRO A 306 -3.44 -1.36 2.06
C PRO A 306 -3.53 -2.06 3.42
N ALA A 307 -2.59 -2.95 3.72
CA ALA A 307 -2.47 -3.55 5.05
C ALA A 307 -1.84 -2.55 6.04
N PRO A 308 -2.11 -2.68 7.35
CA PRO A 308 -2.99 -3.66 7.97
C PRO A 308 -4.48 -3.36 7.72
N TRP A 309 -5.27 -4.38 7.45
CA TRP A 309 -6.70 -4.22 7.12
C TRP A 309 -7.58 -3.86 8.32
N VAL A 310 -7.14 -4.19 9.52
CA VAL A 310 -7.80 -3.86 10.78
C VAL A 310 -6.76 -3.37 11.78
N VAL A 311 -6.96 -2.16 12.28
CA VAL A 311 -6.21 -1.62 13.43
C VAL A 311 -7.19 -1.53 14.59
N ARG A 312 -6.97 -2.35 15.62
CA ARG A 312 -7.86 -2.42 16.78
C ARG A 312 -7.81 -1.12 17.58
N ASN A 313 -8.99 -0.58 17.88
CA ASN A 313 -9.14 0.64 18.66
C ASN A 313 -10.25 0.42 19.72
N PRO A 314 -9.91 -0.09 20.90
CA PRO A 314 -10.89 -0.42 21.93
C PRO A 314 -11.80 0.77 22.36
N ALA A 315 -11.35 2.00 22.15
CA ALA A 315 -12.12 3.19 22.51
C ALA A 315 -13.36 3.43 21.61
N VAL A 316 -13.38 2.82 20.40
CA VAL A 316 -14.48 2.97 19.43
C VAL A 316 -15.17 1.62 19.16
N GLU A 317 -14.59 0.51 19.65
CA GLU A 317 -15.19 -0.80 19.48
C GLU A 317 -16.49 -0.91 20.26
N LYS A 318 -17.51 -1.42 19.59
CA LYS A 318 -18.83 -1.64 20.20
C LYS A 318 -19.50 -2.90 19.64
N PRO A 319 -20.44 -3.53 20.38
CA PRO A 319 -21.18 -4.66 19.86
C PRO A 319 -21.83 -4.37 18.52
N PHE A 320 -21.79 -5.34 17.62
CA PHE A 320 -22.46 -5.20 16.31
C PHE A 320 -23.97 -5.13 16.48
N ALA A 321 -24.56 -4.05 15.94
CA ALA A 321 -25.99 -3.87 15.88
C ALA A 321 -26.42 -3.68 14.41
N VAL A 322 -27.41 -4.44 13.97
CA VAL A 322 -27.93 -4.40 12.59
C VAL A 322 -28.36 -2.99 12.18
N SER A 323 -28.99 -2.24 13.09
CA SER A 323 -29.47 -0.86 12.87
C SER A 323 -28.33 0.15 12.69
N GLN A 324 -27.12 -0.17 13.09
CA GLN A 324 -25.94 0.70 13.02
C GLN A 324 -24.99 0.29 11.88
N ALA A 325 -25.36 -0.68 11.03
CA ALA A 325 -24.54 -1.07 9.88
C ALA A 325 -24.33 0.15 8.95
N PRO A 326 -23.06 0.50 8.62
CA PRO A 326 -22.79 1.73 7.87
C PRO A 326 -22.93 1.57 6.36
N LEU A 327 -23.05 2.66 5.64
CA LEU A 327 -23.00 2.78 4.18
C LEU A 327 -24.03 1.86 3.48
N GLN A 328 -23.58 1.10 2.47
CA GLN A 328 -24.46 0.21 1.71
C GLN A 328 -25.04 -0.92 2.56
N ALA A 329 -24.32 -1.40 3.58
CA ALA A 329 -24.82 -2.44 4.47
C ALA A 329 -26.11 -2.03 5.19
N ALA A 330 -26.31 -0.75 5.50
CA ALA A 330 -27.53 -0.22 6.11
C ALA A 330 -28.80 -0.49 5.31
N ARG A 331 -28.69 -0.67 3.99
CA ARG A 331 -29.84 -0.90 3.09
C ARG A 331 -30.32 -2.36 3.07
N PHE A 332 -29.51 -3.27 3.61
CA PHE A 332 -29.71 -4.72 3.49
C PHE A 332 -29.91 -5.39 4.85
N LYS A 333 -30.96 -4.96 5.58
CA LYS A 333 -31.26 -5.42 6.93
C LYS A 333 -31.22 -6.95 7.06
N ALA A 334 -31.90 -7.69 6.17
CA ALA A 334 -31.93 -9.15 6.22
C ALA A 334 -30.54 -9.80 6.04
N ALA A 335 -29.64 -9.16 5.27
CA ALA A 335 -28.27 -9.63 5.13
C ALA A 335 -27.45 -9.36 6.42
N MET A 336 -27.69 -8.23 7.08
CA MET A 336 -27.05 -7.89 8.35
C MET A 336 -27.56 -8.77 9.49
N GLU A 337 -28.84 -9.16 9.47
CA GLU A 337 -29.41 -10.16 10.41
C GLU A 337 -28.74 -11.53 10.20
N ARG A 338 -28.55 -11.96 8.95
CA ARG A 338 -27.79 -13.19 8.65
C ARG A 338 -26.34 -13.10 9.10
N TYR A 339 -25.69 -11.95 8.90
CA TYR A 339 -24.34 -11.73 9.42
C TYR A 339 -24.29 -11.83 10.94
N ALA A 340 -25.21 -11.17 11.63
CA ALA A 340 -25.28 -11.19 13.09
C ALA A 340 -25.44 -12.63 13.63
N ALA A 341 -26.32 -13.43 13.01
CA ALA A 341 -26.60 -14.83 13.37
C ALA A 341 -25.51 -15.81 12.88
N GLY A 342 -24.68 -15.42 11.90
CA GLY A 342 -23.69 -16.29 11.31
C GLY A 342 -22.59 -16.71 12.27
N ALA A 343 -22.04 -17.91 12.07
CA ALA A 343 -20.95 -18.44 12.90
C ALA A 343 -19.65 -17.61 12.75
N ALA A 344 -18.96 -17.42 13.86
CA ALA A 344 -17.59 -16.89 13.87
C ALA A 344 -16.58 -17.99 13.40
N PRO A 345 -15.40 -17.63 12.91
CA PRO A 345 -14.93 -16.29 12.57
C PRO A 345 -15.72 -15.67 11.39
N LYS A 346 -16.00 -14.37 11.48
CA LYS A 346 -16.76 -13.66 10.46
C LYS A 346 -16.30 -12.20 10.33
N ALA A 347 -16.51 -11.59 9.16
CA ALA A 347 -16.20 -10.20 8.91
C ALA A 347 -17.23 -9.53 7.99
N LEU A 348 -17.41 -8.22 8.20
CA LEU A 348 -18.22 -7.34 7.36
C LEU A 348 -17.31 -6.26 6.75
N ALA A 349 -17.23 -6.21 5.43
CA ALA A 349 -16.56 -5.17 4.69
C ALA A 349 -17.58 -4.26 3.99
N VAL A 350 -17.33 -2.96 3.96
CA VAL A 350 -18.26 -1.94 3.42
C VAL A 350 -17.55 -0.90 2.57
N SER A 351 -18.28 -0.36 1.60
CA SER A 351 -17.90 0.80 0.81
C SER A 351 -19.12 1.65 0.48
N SER A 352 -18.93 2.78 -0.19
CA SER A 352 -20.05 3.60 -0.70
C SER A 352 -20.85 2.91 -1.81
N ARG A 353 -20.28 1.89 -2.48
CA ARG A 353 -20.88 1.20 -3.63
C ARG A 353 -21.33 -0.22 -3.34
N GLY A 354 -20.77 -0.87 -2.33
CA GLY A 354 -21.06 -2.27 -2.03
C GLY A 354 -20.73 -2.65 -0.59
N TYR A 355 -21.04 -3.88 -0.26
CA TYR A 355 -20.65 -4.52 0.99
C TYR A 355 -20.48 -6.02 0.76
N ALA A 356 -19.72 -6.68 1.60
CA ALA A 356 -19.72 -8.13 1.67
C ALA A 356 -19.64 -8.58 3.13
N SER A 357 -20.34 -9.67 3.43
CA SER A 357 -20.27 -10.35 4.72
C SER A 357 -19.83 -11.80 4.51
N LEU A 358 -18.86 -12.23 5.29
CA LEU A 358 -18.41 -13.61 5.34
C LEU A 358 -18.56 -14.14 6.77
N TYR A 359 -18.97 -15.38 6.92
CA TYR A 359 -19.11 -16.06 8.20
C TYR A 359 -18.73 -17.54 8.09
N GLY A 360 -18.32 -18.15 9.24
CA GLY A 360 -17.87 -19.53 9.28
C GLY A 360 -16.54 -19.77 8.56
N ALA A 361 -15.64 -18.80 8.60
CA ALA A 361 -14.28 -18.93 8.06
C ALA A 361 -13.40 -19.81 8.98
N GLY A 362 -12.25 -20.24 8.45
CA GLY A 362 -11.27 -21.00 9.24
C GLY A 362 -10.50 -20.15 10.25
N SER A 363 -10.38 -18.84 9.99
CA SER A 363 -9.71 -17.87 10.86
C SER A 363 -10.30 -16.46 10.68
N GLN A 364 -10.02 -15.54 11.62
CA GLN A 364 -10.40 -14.13 11.49
C GLN A 364 -9.73 -13.49 10.26
N ASP A 365 -8.45 -13.78 10.03
CA ASP A 365 -7.70 -13.24 8.89
C ASP A 365 -8.28 -13.70 7.56
N GLU A 366 -8.70 -14.97 7.47
CA GLU A 366 -9.43 -15.48 6.31
C GLU A 366 -10.77 -14.75 6.12
N ALA A 367 -11.53 -14.56 7.21
CA ALA A 367 -12.81 -13.86 7.14
C ALA A 367 -12.65 -12.43 6.65
N ILE A 368 -11.68 -11.70 7.18
CA ILE A 368 -11.35 -10.32 6.82
C ILE A 368 -10.92 -10.24 5.36
N ARG A 369 -9.95 -11.06 4.96
CA ARG A 369 -9.44 -11.09 3.59
C ARG A 369 -10.54 -11.35 2.58
N ARG A 370 -11.32 -12.40 2.76
CA ARG A 370 -12.38 -12.78 1.82
C ARG A 370 -13.53 -11.79 1.80
N ALA A 371 -13.90 -11.18 2.91
CA ALA A 371 -14.90 -10.12 2.95
C ALA A 371 -14.44 -8.89 2.15
N LEU A 372 -13.17 -8.51 2.27
CA LEU A 372 -12.58 -7.42 1.49
C LEU A 372 -12.49 -7.74 0.00
N GLU A 373 -12.04 -8.95 -0.36
CA GLU A 373 -11.97 -9.42 -1.76
C GLU A 373 -13.35 -9.39 -2.42
N LEU A 374 -14.37 -9.92 -1.76
CA LEU A 374 -15.76 -9.94 -2.26
C LEU A 374 -16.32 -8.53 -2.39
N CYS A 375 -16.15 -7.69 -1.34
CA CYS A 375 -16.64 -6.31 -1.37
C CYS A 375 -15.93 -5.48 -2.44
N GLY A 376 -14.60 -5.63 -2.59
CA GLY A 376 -13.81 -4.94 -3.61
C GLY A 376 -14.23 -5.34 -5.02
N ASN A 377 -14.48 -6.63 -5.25
CA ASN A 377 -14.98 -7.14 -6.53
C ASN A 377 -16.35 -6.53 -6.87
N ASP A 378 -17.28 -6.56 -5.94
CA ASP A 378 -18.65 -6.08 -6.17
C ASP A 378 -18.74 -4.55 -6.31
N SER A 379 -17.89 -3.83 -5.58
CA SER A 379 -17.90 -2.36 -5.57
C SER A 379 -16.96 -1.73 -6.60
N SER A 380 -15.98 -2.48 -7.12
CA SER A 380 -14.86 -2.02 -7.95
C SER A 380 -13.99 -0.94 -7.30
N ILE A 381 -14.04 -0.82 -5.97
CA ILE A 381 -13.22 0.06 -5.14
C ILE A 381 -12.80 -0.67 -3.86
N PRO A 382 -11.67 -0.29 -3.23
CA PRO A 382 -11.30 -0.85 -1.94
C PRO A 382 -12.37 -0.64 -0.87
N CYS A 383 -12.58 -1.65 -0.04
CA CYS A 383 -13.55 -1.62 1.06
C CYS A 383 -12.85 -1.49 2.41
N LEU A 384 -13.62 -1.08 3.44
CA LEU A 384 -13.21 -0.99 4.83
C LEU A 384 -13.82 -2.15 5.62
N VAL A 385 -13.05 -2.79 6.48
CA VAL A 385 -13.60 -3.75 7.46
C VAL A 385 -14.33 -2.98 8.55
N ALA A 386 -15.64 -3.10 8.58
CA ALA A 386 -16.49 -2.41 9.56
C ALA A 386 -16.68 -3.24 10.84
N ALA A 387 -16.84 -4.56 10.70
CA ALA A 387 -17.01 -5.43 11.85
C ALA A 387 -16.25 -6.76 11.68
N VAL A 388 -15.78 -7.28 12.80
CA VAL A 388 -15.18 -8.61 12.94
C VAL A 388 -15.91 -9.35 14.07
N ASP A 389 -16.35 -10.56 13.78
CA ASP A 389 -17.26 -11.30 14.63
C ASP A 389 -18.51 -10.47 14.97
N ASN A 390 -18.80 -10.24 16.24
CA ASN A 390 -19.93 -9.44 16.70
C ASN A 390 -19.50 -8.05 17.22
N VAL A 391 -18.40 -7.48 16.69
CA VAL A 391 -17.86 -6.20 17.15
C VAL A 391 -17.58 -5.29 15.97
N PHE A 392 -18.09 -4.06 15.99
CA PHE A 392 -17.58 -3.01 15.13
C PHE A 392 -16.14 -2.68 15.52
N VAL A 393 -15.24 -2.71 14.56
CA VAL A 393 -13.79 -2.48 14.75
C VAL A 393 -13.36 -1.08 14.30
N VAL A 394 -14.31 -0.27 13.88
CA VAL A 394 -14.12 1.12 13.45
C VAL A 394 -15.11 2.04 14.14
N ALA A 395 -14.79 3.33 14.21
CA ALA A 395 -15.69 4.37 14.73
C ALA A 395 -16.89 4.53 13.79
N VAL A 396 -18.01 3.88 14.10
CA VAL A 396 -19.28 4.06 13.36
C VAL A 396 -20.07 5.21 14.00
N PRO A 397 -20.25 6.35 13.29
CA PRO A 397 -20.95 7.52 13.84
C PRO A 397 -22.41 7.25 14.15
N GLU A 398 -22.91 7.88 15.20
CA GLU A 398 -24.32 7.85 15.60
C GLU A 398 -24.99 9.23 15.47
N SER A 399 -24.21 10.32 15.65
CA SER A 399 -24.71 11.69 15.57
C SER A 399 -24.90 12.20 14.15
N MET A 400 -24.28 11.57 13.17
CA MET A 400 -24.33 11.92 11.76
C MET A 400 -24.42 10.67 10.88
N LYS A 401 -24.95 10.84 9.66
CA LYS A 401 -25.12 9.74 8.71
C LYS A 401 -23.83 9.48 7.92
N PRO A 402 -23.22 8.28 7.98
CA PRO A 402 -22.16 7.87 7.07
C PRO A 402 -22.65 7.80 5.62
N VAL A 403 -21.95 8.47 4.68
CA VAL A 403 -22.34 8.49 3.26
C VAL A 403 -21.28 7.90 2.34
N ALA A 404 -20.00 7.99 2.71
CA ALA A 404 -18.88 7.40 1.97
C ALA A 404 -17.71 7.10 2.91
N LEU A 405 -16.65 6.45 2.39
CA LEU A 405 -15.37 6.39 3.07
C LEU A 405 -14.64 7.73 2.92
N PHE A 406 -14.01 8.17 3.99
CA PHE A 406 -13.28 9.43 4.00
C PHE A 406 -11.84 9.22 3.52
N HIS A 407 -11.47 9.91 2.44
CA HIS A 407 -10.13 9.90 1.86
C HIS A 407 -9.54 11.32 1.89
N PRO A 408 -8.86 11.72 2.96
CA PRO A 408 -8.43 13.11 3.15
C PRO A 408 -7.52 13.64 2.03
N ALA A 409 -6.69 12.77 1.43
CA ALA A 409 -5.80 13.16 0.33
C ALA A 409 -6.54 13.60 -0.95
N SER A 410 -7.77 13.12 -1.17
CA SER A 410 -8.60 13.41 -2.34
C SER A 410 -9.89 14.16 -2.02
N GLU A 411 -10.10 14.56 -0.75
CA GLU A 411 -11.32 15.24 -0.33
C GLU A 411 -11.41 16.67 -0.90
N PRO A 412 -12.36 16.97 -1.79
CA PRO A 412 -12.40 18.24 -2.48
C PRO A 412 -12.73 19.43 -1.57
N SER A 413 -13.45 19.23 -0.47
CA SER A 413 -13.78 20.29 0.49
C SER A 413 -12.59 20.75 1.33
N ILE A 414 -11.48 20.00 1.36
CA ILE A 414 -10.24 20.39 2.02
C ILE A 414 -9.33 21.09 1.00
N ALA A 415 -8.77 22.24 1.38
CA ALA A 415 -7.82 22.97 0.56
C ALA A 415 -6.63 22.06 0.15
N PRO A 416 -6.16 22.11 -1.11
CA PRO A 416 -5.16 21.17 -1.63
C PRO A 416 -3.87 21.09 -0.81
N ASP A 417 -3.40 22.25 -0.30
CA ASP A 417 -2.22 22.38 0.54
C ASP A 417 -2.37 21.72 1.93
N ALA A 418 -3.60 21.58 2.42
CA ALA A 418 -3.90 20.98 3.73
C ALA A 418 -4.13 19.45 3.67
N ARG A 419 -4.49 18.90 2.51
CA ARG A 419 -4.89 17.48 2.38
C ARG A 419 -3.83 16.50 2.88
N GLY A 420 -2.57 16.72 2.52
CA GLY A 420 -1.45 15.87 2.94
C GLY A 420 -1.24 15.88 4.46
N VAL A 421 -1.36 17.06 5.07
CA VAL A 421 -1.22 17.22 6.53
C VAL A 421 -2.36 16.50 7.26
N VAL A 422 -3.61 16.66 6.80
CA VAL A 422 -4.78 15.96 7.37
C VAL A 422 -4.60 14.45 7.26
N ALA A 423 -4.20 13.95 6.09
CA ALA A 423 -3.95 12.52 5.86
C ALA A 423 -2.88 11.96 6.82
N GLY A 424 -1.75 12.65 6.94
CA GLY A 424 -0.66 12.23 7.83
C GLY A 424 -1.05 12.25 9.31
N ARG A 425 -1.78 13.28 9.76
CA ARG A 425 -2.25 13.36 11.15
C ARG A 425 -3.25 12.25 11.49
N LEU A 426 -4.18 11.94 10.58
CA LEU A 426 -5.17 10.86 10.77
C LEU A 426 -4.51 9.48 10.74
N ALA A 427 -3.54 9.24 9.86
CA ALA A 427 -2.81 7.97 9.80
C ALA A 427 -2.11 7.63 11.13
N ASN A 428 -1.66 8.65 11.87
CA ASN A 428 -1.03 8.50 13.19
C ASN A 428 -2.03 8.49 14.36
N ALA A 429 -3.33 8.67 14.11
CA ALA A 429 -4.37 8.72 15.14
C ALA A 429 -5.11 7.38 15.25
N THR A 430 -4.42 6.35 15.71
CA THR A 430 -4.91 4.96 15.76
C THR A 430 -5.77 4.63 16.99
N SER A 431 -6.01 5.60 17.89
CA SER A 431 -6.81 5.41 19.10
C SER A 431 -7.87 6.51 19.25
N GLY A 432 -8.92 6.24 20.02
CA GLY A 432 -9.98 7.21 20.31
C GLY A 432 -10.82 7.59 19.10
N TRP A 433 -11.68 8.58 19.29
CA TRP A 433 -12.53 9.15 18.25
C TRP A 433 -11.80 10.27 17.50
N ASN A 434 -11.94 10.28 16.20
CA ASN A 434 -11.34 11.30 15.34
C ASN A 434 -12.43 11.97 14.52
N ALA A 435 -12.39 13.31 14.40
CA ALA A 435 -13.29 14.05 13.53
C ALA A 435 -12.54 15.15 12.76
N VAL A 436 -13.08 15.49 11.59
CA VAL A 436 -12.60 16.57 10.72
C VAL A 436 -13.76 17.50 10.42
N ALA A 437 -13.56 18.78 10.66
CA ALA A 437 -14.44 19.85 10.23
C ALA A 437 -13.74 20.71 9.18
N VAL A 438 -14.52 21.36 8.30
CA VAL A 438 -13.96 22.25 7.27
C VAL A 438 -14.82 23.51 7.20
N GLY A 439 -14.16 24.66 7.11
CA GLY A 439 -14.80 25.95 6.90
C GLY A 439 -15.03 26.28 5.42
N ALA A 440 -15.60 27.44 5.16
CA ALA A 440 -15.93 27.91 3.80
C ALA A 440 -14.67 28.12 2.93
N GLY A 441 -13.53 28.46 3.52
CA GLY A 441 -12.23 28.60 2.85
C GLY A 441 -11.47 27.28 2.67
N GLY A 442 -12.04 26.15 3.06
CA GLY A 442 -11.41 24.82 2.93
C GLY A 442 -10.35 24.54 4.01
N ARG A 443 -10.25 25.37 5.05
CA ARG A 443 -9.31 25.13 6.15
C ARG A 443 -9.86 24.10 7.12
N PRO A 444 -9.13 23.00 7.37
CA PRO A 444 -9.60 21.91 8.21
C PRO A 444 -9.30 22.18 9.68
N GLY A 445 -10.27 21.87 10.54
CA GLY A 445 -10.06 21.66 11.97
C GLY A 445 -10.13 20.18 12.30
N LEU A 446 -9.23 19.70 13.17
CA LEU A 446 -9.12 18.30 13.53
C LEU A 446 -9.18 18.12 15.05
N MET A 447 -10.00 17.15 15.46
CA MET A 447 -9.90 16.57 16.79
C MET A 447 -9.54 15.10 16.67
N LEU A 448 -8.45 14.71 17.32
CA LEU A 448 -7.89 13.36 17.24
C LEU A 448 -7.85 12.75 18.64
N ARG A 449 -8.07 11.43 18.69
CA ARG A 449 -7.99 10.63 19.94
C ARG A 449 -8.93 11.12 21.04
N ALA A 450 -10.09 11.66 20.68
CA ALA A 450 -11.08 12.09 21.66
C ALA A 450 -11.69 10.89 22.40
N ALA A 451 -12.17 11.13 23.61
CA ALA A 451 -12.77 10.10 24.44
C ALA A 451 -14.17 9.67 23.95
N SER A 452 -14.85 10.52 23.18
CA SER A 452 -16.19 10.25 22.64
C SER A 452 -16.37 10.87 21.26
N GLU A 453 -17.38 10.42 20.51
CA GLU A 453 -17.80 11.01 19.25
C GLU A 453 -18.13 12.50 19.39
N GLN A 454 -18.92 12.84 20.44
CA GLN A 454 -19.29 14.22 20.72
C GLN A 454 -18.07 15.12 20.94
N ALA A 455 -17.12 14.69 21.76
CA ALA A 455 -15.90 15.44 22.02
C ALA A 455 -15.05 15.59 20.74
N ALA A 456 -15.04 14.59 19.86
CA ALA A 456 -14.35 14.67 18.57
C ALA A 456 -15.02 15.73 17.66
N VAL A 457 -16.34 15.73 17.55
CA VAL A 457 -17.13 16.68 16.75
C VAL A 457 -16.94 18.10 17.24
N GLU A 458 -17.14 18.35 18.54
CA GLU A 458 -17.01 19.68 19.15
C GLU A 458 -15.57 20.21 19.03
N GLY A 459 -14.59 19.37 19.27
CA GLY A 459 -13.19 19.72 19.15
C GLY A 459 -12.78 20.06 17.72
N ALA A 460 -13.25 19.31 16.72
CA ALA A 460 -12.97 19.58 15.32
C ALA A 460 -13.59 20.91 14.85
N LEU A 461 -14.84 21.19 15.26
CA LEU A 461 -15.50 22.48 14.98
C LEU A 461 -14.78 23.66 15.65
N THR A 462 -14.39 23.50 16.90
CA THR A 462 -13.62 24.49 17.65
C THR A 462 -12.26 24.77 17.01
N ASP A 463 -11.56 23.72 16.55
CA ASP A 463 -10.26 23.88 15.90
C ASP A 463 -10.41 24.55 14.52
N CYS A 464 -11.42 24.17 13.74
CA CYS A 464 -11.75 24.80 12.47
C CYS A 464 -12.05 26.30 12.63
N SER A 465 -12.86 26.70 13.62
CA SER A 465 -13.29 28.09 13.83
C SER A 465 -12.15 29.05 14.21
N LYS A 466 -10.99 28.53 14.57
CA LYS A 466 -9.75 29.34 14.78
C LYS A 466 -9.12 29.80 13.48
N GLN A 467 -9.38 29.12 12.37
CA GLN A 467 -8.69 29.30 11.09
C GLN A 467 -9.63 29.67 9.94
N ASP A 468 -10.94 29.37 10.09
CA ASP A 468 -11.93 29.54 9.04
C ASP A 468 -13.33 29.86 9.66
N HIS A 469 -14.30 30.13 8.83
CA HIS A 469 -15.67 30.45 9.22
C HIS A 469 -16.65 29.43 8.61
N SER A 470 -17.88 29.42 9.11
CA SER A 470 -18.93 28.51 8.65
C SER A 470 -18.51 27.03 8.68
N CYS A 471 -17.80 26.65 9.74
CA CYS A 471 -17.27 25.31 9.90
C CYS A 471 -18.36 24.25 10.02
N ARG A 472 -18.18 23.15 9.31
CA ARG A 472 -19.05 21.97 9.38
C ARG A 472 -18.22 20.70 9.49
N VAL A 473 -18.72 19.72 10.22
CA VAL A 473 -18.09 18.39 10.27
C VAL A 473 -18.31 17.70 8.93
N ILE A 474 -17.23 17.15 8.39
CA ILE A 474 -17.24 16.38 7.13
C ILE A 474 -16.88 14.92 7.32
N ALA A 475 -16.13 14.60 8.39
CA ALA A 475 -15.76 13.20 8.66
C ALA A 475 -15.73 12.90 10.15
N ILE A 476 -16.14 11.66 10.49
CA ILE A 476 -16.03 11.05 11.81
C ILE A 476 -15.47 9.66 11.62
N GLY A 477 -14.34 9.36 12.28
CA GLY A 477 -13.60 8.13 12.03
C GLY A 477 -13.24 7.97 10.55
N PRO A 478 -13.46 6.80 9.94
CA PRO A 478 -13.14 6.55 8.53
C PRO A 478 -14.28 6.96 7.56
N PHE A 479 -15.32 7.64 8.03
CA PHE A 479 -16.51 7.94 7.22
C PHE A 479 -16.65 9.44 6.92
N LEU A 480 -16.94 9.77 5.66
CA LEU A 480 -17.60 11.01 5.31
C LEU A 480 -19.03 11.00 5.88
N VAL A 481 -19.46 12.14 6.43
CA VAL A 481 -20.74 12.23 7.13
C VAL A 481 -21.58 13.41 6.66
N GLU A 482 -22.89 13.24 6.76
CA GLU A 482 -23.91 14.26 6.56
C GLU A 482 -24.81 14.37 7.80
N PRO A 483 -25.44 15.52 8.05
CA PRO A 483 -26.43 15.63 9.12
C PRO A 483 -27.52 14.57 8.97
N LEU A 484 -27.99 14.03 10.09
CA LEU A 484 -29.17 13.18 10.07
C LEU A 484 -30.34 13.96 9.49
N PRO A 485 -31.21 13.36 8.65
CA PRO A 485 -32.41 14.00 8.19
C PRO A 485 -33.24 14.41 9.41
N SER A 486 -33.58 15.70 9.48
CA SER A 486 -34.51 16.18 10.52
C SER A 486 -35.78 15.35 10.47
N ALA A 487 -36.18 14.80 11.62
CA ALA A 487 -37.47 14.13 11.73
C ALA A 487 -38.52 15.11 11.19
N LYS A 488 -39.18 14.76 10.09
CA LYS A 488 -40.35 15.53 9.63
C LYS A 488 -41.40 15.36 10.69
N ASN A 489 -41.64 16.44 11.47
CA ASN A 489 -42.82 16.59 12.34
C ASN A 489 -44.08 16.44 11.52
#